data_63d488446119517ea0eee9ab6f181299
#
_entry.id   63d488446119517ea0eee9ab6f181299
#
_cell.length_a   1.000
_cell.length_b   1.000
_cell.length_c   1.000
_cell.angle_alpha   90.00
_cell.angle_beta   90.00
_cell.angle_gamma   90.00
#
_symmetry.space_group_name_H-M   'P 1'
#
loop_
_entity.id
_entity.type
_entity.pdbx_description
1 polymer ?
#
loop_
_entity_poly.entity_id
_entity_poly.type
_entity_poly.pdbx_seq_one_letter_code
_entity_poly.pdbx_strand_id
1 'polypeptide(L)'
;MDFSFIKQVIPMYNQAALLTLKLSVIGILFSILVGLFCSLVKYYKIPILKQISSIYIELSRNTPLLIQLFFLYFAFPRMGIKLSSVQCAIIGLTFLGGSYMAETFRSALESVSKIQIESAECIGLTNAQITKYVILPQALSVSIPGFCANIMFLIKETSVFSAVALADLMFVAKDLIGLYYKTEEALFLLCIYYLILLLPISIIASFAERRLRYAQFGSN
;
A
#
# COMPACT_ATOMS: atom_id res chain seq x y z
N MET A 1 0.84 34.94 1.92
CA MET A 1 -0.11 33.99 1.33
C MET A 1 -1.26 34.71 0.65
N ASP A 2 -1.52 34.38 -0.60
CA ASP A 2 -2.58 34.94 -1.42
C ASP A 2 -3.85 34.05 -1.35
N PHE A 3 -4.80 34.48 -0.53
CA PHE A 3 -6.05 33.73 -0.31
C PHE A 3 -6.98 33.73 -1.53
N SER A 4 -6.87 34.73 -2.43
CA SER A 4 -7.65 34.74 -3.66
C SER A 4 -7.17 33.64 -4.63
N PHE A 5 -5.85 33.50 -4.76
CA PHE A 5 -5.23 32.45 -5.52
C PHE A 5 -5.56 31.05 -4.95
N ILE A 6 -5.49 30.89 -3.61
CA ILE A 6 -5.86 29.63 -2.96
C ILE A 6 -7.28 29.21 -3.36
N LYS A 7 -8.27 30.11 -3.26
CA LYS A 7 -9.65 29.79 -3.65
C LYS A 7 -9.79 29.38 -5.12
N GLN A 8 -9.02 30.00 -5.99
CA GLN A 8 -9.05 29.73 -7.43
C GLN A 8 -8.53 28.32 -7.76
N VAL A 9 -7.52 27.82 -7.02
CA VAL A 9 -6.87 26.55 -7.33
C VAL A 9 -7.43 25.34 -6.55
N ILE A 10 -8.28 25.56 -5.53
CA ILE A 10 -8.95 24.49 -4.78
C ILE A 10 -9.62 23.44 -5.68
N PRO A 11 -10.36 23.80 -6.76
CA PRO A 11 -10.97 22.80 -7.63
C PRO A 11 -9.96 21.85 -8.30
N MET A 12 -8.77 22.36 -8.65
CA MET A 12 -7.68 21.55 -9.22
C MET A 12 -7.17 20.51 -8.18
N TYR A 13 -6.93 20.98 -6.95
CA TYR A 13 -6.53 20.07 -5.86
C TYR A 13 -7.60 19.03 -5.52
N ASN A 14 -8.89 19.40 -5.58
CA ASN A 14 -9.99 18.45 -5.36
C ASN A 14 -9.98 17.32 -6.39
N GLN A 15 -9.81 17.64 -7.68
CA GLN A 15 -9.72 16.66 -8.75
C GLN A 15 -8.48 15.77 -8.59
N ALA A 16 -7.33 16.37 -8.31
CA ALA A 16 -6.09 15.65 -8.07
C ALA A 16 -6.17 14.74 -6.85
N ALA A 17 -6.77 15.19 -5.74
CA ALA A 17 -6.97 14.39 -4.54
C ALA A 17 -7.87 13.17 -4.81
N LEU A 18 -8.96 13.37 -5.57
CA LEU A 18 -9.85 12.27 -5.97
C LEU A 18 -9.12 11.25 -6.84
N LEU A 19 -8.30 11.71 -7.79
CA LEU A 19 -7.49 10.83 -8.64
C LEU A 19 -6.47 10.06 -7.79
N THR A 20 -5.72 10.75 -6.92
CA THR A 20 -4.76 10.15 -6.00
C THR A 20 -5.43 9.07 -5.14
N LEU A 21 -6.58 9.39 -4.53
CA LEU A 21 -7.32 8.45 -3.70
C LEU A 21 -7.80 7.23 -4.50
N LYS A 22 -8.37 7.45 -5.69
CA LYS A 22 -8.86 6.37 -6.56
C LYS A 22 -7.74 5.41 -6.95
N LEU A 23 -6.59 5.93 -7.38
CA LEU A 23 -5.45 5.10 -7.78
C LEU A 23 -4.82 4.39 -6.59
N SER A 24 -4.74 5.06 -5.43
CA SER A 24 -4.28 4.45 -4.18
C SER A 24 -5.16 3.25 -3.81
N VAL A 25 -6.48 3.42 -3.80
CA VAL A 25 -7.41 2.33 -3.44
C VAL A 25 -7.25 1.14 -4.38
N ILE A 26 -7.20 1.37 -5.69
CA ILE A 26 -7.03 0.30 -6.69
C ILE A 26 -5.68 -0.40 -6.48
N GLY A 27 -4.59 0.36 -6.40
CA GLY A 27 -3.25 -0.20 -6.21
C GLY A 27 -3.10 -0.98 -4.90
N ILE A 28 -3.67 -0.46 -3.80
CA ILE A 28 -3.66 -1.14 -2.49
C ILE A 28 -4.47 -2.43 -2.53
N LEU A 29 -5.64 -2.46 -3.16
CA LEU A 29 -6.44 -3.68 -3.30
C LEU A 29 -5.65 -4.78 -4.04
N PHE A 30 -5.03 -4.44 -5.16
CA PHE A 30 -4.16 -5.39 -5.87
C PHE A 30 -2.92 -5.77 -5.05
N SER A 31 -2.34 -4.84 -4.30
CA SER A 31 -1.22 -5.12 -3.38
C SER A 31 -1.58 -6.15 -2.31
N ILE A 32 -2.78 -6.04 -1.74
CA ILE A 32 -3.28 -7.02 -0.76
C ILE A 32 -3.41 -8.40 -1.39
N LEU A 33 -3.97 -8.50 -2.60
CA LEU A 33 -4.12 -9.79 -3.30
C LEU A 33 -2.77 -10.43 -3.62
N VAL A 34 -1.83 -9.66 -4.19
CA VAL A 34 -0.48 -10.15 -4.51
C VAL A 34 0.27 -10.51 -3.24
N GLY A 35 0.17 -9.67 -2.20
CA GLY A 35 0.82 -9.92 -0.91
C GLY A 35 0.32 -11.19 -0.23
N LEU A 36 -1.01 -11.39 -0.21
CA LEU A 36 -1.61 -12.61 0.34
C LEU A 36 -1.14 -13.85 -0.42
N PHE A 37 -1.17 -13.81 -1.75
CA PHE A 37 -0.68 -14.91 -2.59
C PHE A 37 0.78 -15.26 -2.28
N CYS A 38 1.69 -14.28 -2.30
CA CYS A 38 3.11 -14.50 -2.03
C CYS A 38 3.35 -15.02 -0.60
N SER A 39 2.63 -14.52 0.40
CA SER A 39 2.77 -14.97 1.79
C SER A 39 2.34 -16.41 1.97
N LEU A 40 1.21 -16.82 1.38
CA LEU A 40 0.74 -18.21 1.42
C LEU A 40 1.71 -19.15 0.72
N VAL A 41 2.22 -18.77 -0.46
CA VAL A 41 3.24 -19.54 -1.19
C VAL A 41 4.50 -19.77 -0.34
N LYS A 42 4.96 -18.72 0.34
CA LYS A 42 6.14 -18.81 1.24
C LYS A 42 5.85 -19.63 2.48
N TYR A 43 4.68 -19.46 3.09
CA TYR A 43 4.26 -20.17 4.30
C TYR A 43 4.15 -21.68 4.07
N TYR A 44 3.48 -22.10 2.99
CA TYR A 44 3.35 -23.52 2.61
C TYR A 44 4.57 -24.08 1.88
N LYS A 45 5.62 -23.28 1.69
CA LYS A 45 6.90 -23.68 1.07
C LYS A 45 6.71 -24.31 -0.31
N ILE A 46 5.76 -23.81 -1.13
CA ILE A 46 5.46 -24.34 -2.46
C ILE A 46 6.73 -24.24 -3.33
N PRO A 47 7.28 -25.37 -3.83
CA PRO A 47 8.51 -25.36 -4.62
C PRO A 47 8.40 -24.42 -5.83
N ILE A 48 9.52 -23.85 -6.29
CA ILE A 48 9.61 -22.90 -7.41
C ILE A 48 8.90 -21.56 -7.11
N LEU A 49 7.58 -21.56 -6.79
CA LEU A 49 6.82 -20.33 -6.50
C LEU A 49 7.38 -19.59 -5.28
N LYS A 50 7.87 -20.31 -4.26
CA LYS A 50 8.53 -19.70 -3.10
C LYS A 50 9.77 -18.91 -3.53
N GLN A 51 10.59 -19.47 -4.44
CA GLN A 51 11.81 -18.79 -4.93
C GLN A 51 11.44 -17.56 -5.75
N ILE A 52 10.48 -17.68 -6.67
CA ILE A 52 9.97 -16.56 -7.48
C ILE A 52 9.43 -15.44 -6.59
N SER A 53 8.59 -15.79 -5.60
CA SER A 53 8.05 -14.81 -4.64
C SER A 53 9.15 -14.14 -3.82
N SER A 54 10.20 -14.87 -3.42
CA SER A 54 11.32 -14.29 -2.67
C SER A 54 12.11 -13.32 -3.52
N ILE A 55 12.43 -13.66 -4.76
CA ILE A 55 13.12 -12.77 -5.70
C ILE A 55 12.27 -11.50 -5.95
N TYR A 56 10.96 -11.67 -6.19
CA TYR A 56 10.04 -10.54 -6.37
C TYR A 56 10.06 -9.60 -5.16
N ILE A 57 9.91 -10.14 -3.95
CA ILE A 57 9.87 -9.34 -2.71
C ILE A 57 11.18 -8.58 -2.52
N GLU A 58 12.34 -9.22 -2.72
CA GLU A 58 13.64 -8.60 -2.59
C GLU A 58 13.85 -7.50 -3.64
N LEU A 59 13.55 -7.75 -4.91
CA LEU A 59 13.67 -6.75 -5.97
C LEU A 59 12.75 -5.55 -5.70
N SER A 60 11.49 -5.82 -5.36
CA SER A 60 10.50 -4.77 -5.16
C SER A 60 10.83 -3.87 -3.98
N ARG A 61 11.23 -4.42 -2.83
CA ARG A 61 11.51 -3.65 -1.61
C ARG A 61 12.85 -2.89 -1.66
N ASN A 62 13.79 -3.37 -2.47
CA ASN A 62 15.12 -2.76 -2.60
C ASN A 62 15.22 -1.81 -3.80
N THR A 63 14.12 -1.55 -4.51
CA THR A 63 14.07 -0.56 -5.59
C THR A 63 13.03 0.52 -5.29
N PRO A 64 13.38 1.83 -5.41
CA PRO A 64 12.42 2.92 -5.22
C PRO A 64 11.27 2.87 -6.21
N LEU A 65 10.04 3.20 -5.78
CA LEU A 65 8.86 3.26 -6.67
C LEU A 65 9.11 4.15 -7.89
N LEU A 66 9.78 5.28 -7.71
CA LEU A 66 10.12 6.20 -8.81
C LEU A 66 10.89 5.48 -9.94
N ILE A 67 11.86 4.65 -9.58
CA ILE A 67 12.65 3.89 -10.57
C ILE A 67 11.77 2.85 -11.28
N GLN A 68 10.92 2.14 -10.53
CA GLN A 68 9.95 1.19 -11.10
C GLN A 68 9.02 1.89 -12.11
N LEU A 69 8.50 3.08 -11.77
CA LEU A 69 7.65 3.86 -12.66
C LEU A 69 8.40 4.32 -13.93
N PHE A 70 9.67 4.72 -13.81
CA PHE A 70 10.48 5.09 -14.98
C PHE A 70 10.69 3.91 -15.91
N PHE A 71 10.91 2.71 -15.39
CA PHE A 71 10.97 1.50 -16.22
C PHE A 71 9.65 1.27 -16.97
N LEU A 72 8.52 1.33 -16.27
CA LEU A 72 7.20 1.11 -16.88
C LEU A 72 6.85 2.17 -17.93
N TYR A 73 7.16 3.44 -17.64
CA TYR A 73 6.71 4.55 -18.48
C TYR A 73 7.67 4.88 -19.63
N PHE A 74 8.99 4.77 -19.44
CA PHE A 74 9.98 5.16 -20.44
C PHE A 74 10.70 3.98 -21.10
N ALA A 75 10.97 2.88 -20.36
CA ALA A 75 11.71 1.75 -20.91
C ALA A 75 10.80 0.76 -21.67
N PHE A 76 9.64 0.40 -21.12
CA PHE A 76 8.71 -0.55 -21.74
C PHE A 76 8.22 -0.13 -23.13
N PRO A 77 7.91 1.14 -23.41
CA PRO A 77 7.55 1.57 -24.77
C PRO A 77 8.64 1.27 -25.83
N ARG A 78 9.92 1.32 -25.44
CA ARG A 78 11.04 0.94 -26.33
C ARG A 78 11.08 -0.55 -26.64
N MET A 79 10.45 -1.38 -25.77
CA MET A 79 10.28 -2.83 -25.96
C MET A 79 8.96 -3.18 -26.65
N GLY A 80 8.20 -2.17 -27.14
CA GLY A 80 6.91 -2.34 -27.81
C GLY A 80 5.69 -2.39 -26.85
N ILE A 81 5.87 -2.28 -25.54
CA ILE A 81 4.80 -2.32 -24.54
C ILE A 81 4.45 -0.89 -24.10
N LYS A 82 3.36 -0.35 -24.63
CA LYS A 82 2.90 1.00 -24.29
C LYS A 82 1.87 0.95 -23.16
N LEU A 83 2.21 1.55 -22.02
CA LEU A 83 1.34 1.69 -20.86
C LEU A 83 0.97 3.16 -20.66
N SER A 84 -0.29 3.43 -20.30
CA SER A 84 -0.71 4.77 -19.88
C SER A 84 -0.14 5.11 -18.50
N SER A 85 -0.06 6.41 -18.15
CA SER A 85 0.38 6.88 -16.83
C SER A 85 -0.42 6.22 -15.69
N VAL A 86 -1.75 6.06 -15.88
CA VAL A 86 -2.64 5.38 -14.92
C VAL A 86 -2.25 3.91 -14.74
N GLN A 87 -1.99 3.19 -15.83
CA GLN A 87 -1.55 1.79 -15.76
C GLN A 87 -0.20 1.67 -15.08
N CYS A 88 0.77 2.54 -15.42
CA CYS A 88 2.07 2.57 -14.76
C CYS A 88 1.94 2.81 -13.24
N ALA A 89 1.09 3.76 -12.84
CA ALA A 89 0.83 4.06 -11.43
C ALA A 89 0.25 2.85 -10.68
N ILE A 90 -0.79 2.20 -11.23
CA ILE A 90 -1.43 1.04 -10.60
C ILE A 90 -0.46 -0.14 -10.54
N ILE A 91 0.25 -0.45 -11.63
CA ILE A 91 1.20 -1.57 -11.68
C ILE A 91 2.37 -1.33 -10.71
N GLY A 92 2.98 -0.13 -10.74
CA GLY A 92 4.09 0.22 -9.87
C GLY A 92 3.70 0.16 -8.39
N LEU A 93 2.54 0.76 -8.03
CA LEU A 93 2.05 0.73 -6.66
C LEU A 93 1.70 -0.69 -6.21
N THR A 94 1.11 -1.50 -7.09
CA THR A 94 0.82 -2.92 -6.83
C THR A 94 2.10 -3.73 -6.66
N PHE A 95 3.10 -3.50 -7.49
CA PHE A 95 4.37 -4.20 -7.43
C PHE A 95 5.09 -3.88 -6.12
N LEU A 96 5.19 -2.62 -5.74
CA LEU A 96 5.79 -2.20 -4.46
C LEU A 96 4.95 -2.68 -3.29
N GLY A 97 3.67 -2.34 -3.27
CA GLY A 97 2.77 -2.62 -2.16
C GLY A 97 2.58 -4.11 -1.89
N GLY A 98 2.52 -4.92 -2.95
CA GLY A 98 2.39 -6.37 -2.83
C GLY A 98 3.54 -7.01 -2.05
N SER A 99 4.76 -6.51 -2.22
CA SER A 99 5.92 -7.01 -1.47
C SER A 99 5.86 -6.65 0.03
N TYR A 100 5.42 -5.44 0.37
CA TYR A 100 5.22 -5.01 1.76
C TYR A 100 4.06 -5.76 2.43
N MET A 101 2.93 -5.95 1.71
CA MET A 101 1.81 -6.73 2.20
C MET A 101 2.18 -8.21 2.38
N ALA A 102 3.02 -8.78 1.50
CA ALA A 102 3.50 -10.15 1.62
C ALA A 102 4.28 -10.39 2.92
N GLU A 103 5.16 -9.47 3.30
CA GLU A 103 5.92 -9.58 4.54
C GLU A 103 5.02 -9.37 5.78
N THR A 104 4.04 -8.47 5.70
CA THR A 104 3.07 -8.28 6.79
C THR A 104 2.24 -9.54 6.99
N PHE A 105 1.69 -10.13 5.95
CA PHE A 105 0.95 -11.41 6.04
C PHE A 105 1.85 -12.55 6.53
N ARG A 106 3.08 -12.66 6.01
CA ARG A 106 4.02 -13.70 6.42
C ARG A 106 4.32 -13.62 7.92
N SER A 107 4.67 -12.42 8.40
CA SER A 107 4.93 -12.19 9.83
C SER A 107 3.73 -12.54 10.70
N ALA A 108 2.53 -12.19 10.25
CA ALA A 108 1.30 -12.50 10.95
C ALA A 108 0.98 -14.01 10.97
N LEU A 109 1.18 -14.71 9.86
CA LEU A 109 1.01 -16.17 9.81
C LEU A 109 2.00 -16.90 10.72
N GLU A 110 3.24 -16.43 10.77
CA GLU A 110 4.29 -17.00 11.61
C GLU A 110 4.14 -16.66 13.11
N SER A 111 3.32 -15.68 13.46
CA SER A 111 3.05 -15.30 14.86
C SER A 111 2.12 -16.25 15.59
N VAL A 112 1.38 -17.10 14.86
CA VAL A 112 0.46 -18.07 15.46
C VAL A 112 1.25 -19.17 16.19
N SER A 113 0.93 -19.38 17.46
CA SER A 113 1.65 -20.34 18.31
C SER A 113 1.61 -21.76 17.77
N LYS A 114 2.76 -22.41 17.72
CA LYS A 114 2.87 -23.83 17.33
C LYS A 114 2.00 -24.73 18.20
N ILE A 115 1.89 -24.43 19.49
CA ILE A 115 1.06 -25.22 20.43
C ILE A 115 -0.40 -25.23 19.98
N GLN A 116 -0.93 -24.14 19.45
CA GLN A 116 -2.31 -24.09 18.95
C GLN A 116 -2.48 -24.92 17.69
N ILE A 117 -1.47 -24.96 16.82
CA ILE A 117 -1.47 -25.79 15.61
C ILE A 117 -1.43 -27.28 16.02
N GLU A 118 -0.51 -27.65 16.89
CA GLU A 118 -0.36 -29.02 17.39
C GLU A 118 -1.63 -29.48 18.16
N SER A 119 -2.23 -28.62 18.95
CA SER A 119 -3.50 -28.90 19.65
C SER A 119 -4.63 -29.18 18.65
N ALA A 120 -4.69 -28.40 17.58
CA ALA A 120 -5.68 -28.59 16.51
C ALA A 120 -5.45 -29.91 15.72
N GLU A 121 -4.20 -30.30 15.52
CA GLU A 121 -3.84 -31.61 14.97
C GLU A 121 -4.27 -32.77 15.88
N CYS A 122 -4.07 -32.64 17.19
CA CYS A 122 -4.46 -33.66 18.16
C CYS A 122 -5.97 -33.93 18.19
N ILE A 123 -6.81 -32.93 17.91
CA ILE A 123 -8.27 -33.11 17.80
C ILE A 123 -8.73 -33.53 16.39
N GLY A 124 -7.77 -33.87 15.50
CA GLY A 124 -8.03 -34.45 14.18
C GLY A 124 -8.39 -33.46 13.07
N LEU A 125 -8.09 -32.14 13.23
CA LEU A 125 -8.29 -31.18 12.15
C LEU A 125 -7.28 -31.40 11.02
N THR A 126 -7.76 -31.33 9.79
CA THR A 126 -6.89 -31.33 8.61
C THR A 126 -6.14 -30.01 8.48
N ASN A 127 -5.01 -29.98 7.77
CA ASN A 127 -4.22 -28.76 7.52
C ASN A 127 -5.06 -27.60 6.95
N ALA A 128 -6.02 -27.89 6.08
CA ALA A 128 -6.93 -26.90 5.53
C ALA A 128 -7.87 -26.31 6.59
N GLN A 129 -8.37 -27.16 7.50
CA GLN A 129 -9.22 -26.73 8.63
C GLN A 129 -8.42 -25.93 9.64
N ILE A 130 -7.21 -26.37 9.98
CA ILE A 130 -6.29 -25.62 10.87
C ILE A 130 -6.02 -24.25 10.30
N THR A 131 -5.68 -24.17 9.00
CA THR A 131 -5.48 -22.86 8.34
C THR A 131 -6.71 -21.98 8.42
N LYS A 132 -7.88 -22.51 8.09
CA LYS A 132 -9.11 -21.74 7.99
C LYS A 132 -9.64 -21.30 9.36
N TYR A 133 -9.58 -22.17 10.37
CA TYR A 133 -10.24 -21.94 11.65
C TYR A 133 -9.31 -21.52 12.78
N VAL A 134 -8.00 -21.76 12.67
CA VAL A 134 -7.01 -21.44 13.72
C VAL A 134 -6.06 -20.34 13.24
N ILE A 135 -5.38 -20.54 12.11
CA ILE A 135 -4.29 -19.66 11.67
C ILE A 135 -4.82 -18.36 11.07
N LEU A 136 -5.68 -18.41 10.06
CA LEU A 136 -6.13 -17.21 9.33
C LEU A 136 -6.85 -16.20 10.22
N PRO A 137 -7.78 -16.56 11.12
CA PRO A 137 -8.45 -15.58 11.96
C PRO A 137 -7.48 -14.83 12.88
N GLN A 138 -6.51 -15.53 13.46
CA GLN A 138 -5.51 -14.93 14.33
C GLN A 138 -4.50 -14.09 13.53
N ALA A 139 -3.98 -14.63 12.44
CA ALA A 139 -3.04 -13.93 11.57
C ALA A 139 -3.63 -12.62 11.00
N LEU A 140 -4.91 -12.64 10.57
CA LEU A 140 -5.59 -11.43 10.12
C LEU A 140 -5.66 -10.37 11.22
N SER A 141 -6.00 -10.75 12.45
CA SER A 141 -6.06 -9.82 13.57
C SER A 141 -4.69 -9.19 13.86
N VAL A 142 -3.63 -10.00 13.89
CA VAL A 142 -2.26 -9.54 14.15
C VAL A 142 -1.73 -8.66 13.01
N SER A 143 -2.19 -8.89 11.77
CA SER A 143 -1.71 -8.15 10.60
C SER A 143 -2.28 -6.73 10.48
N ILE A 144 -3.40 -6.40 11.14
CA ILE A 144 -4.09 -5.11 10.98
C ILE A 144 -3.18 -3.89 11.20
N PRO A 145 -2.36 -3.81 12.27
CA PRO A 145 -1.44 -2.67 12.45
C PRO A 145 -0.47 -2.51 11.27
N GLY A 146 0.14 -3.61 10.84
CA GLY A 146 1.05 -3.62 9.69
C GLY A 146 0.35 -3.22 8.38
N PHE A 147 -0.89 -3.66 8.17
CA PHE A 147 -1.70 -3.22 7.03
C PHE A 147 -1.95 -1.73 7.05
N CYS A 148 -2.39 -1.19 8.17
CA CYS A 148 -2.65 0.23 8.31
C CYS A 148 -1.39 1.07 8.02
N ALA A 149 -0.24 0.66 8.54
CA ALA A 149 1.03 1.30 8.28
C ALA A 149 1.40 1.26 6.78
N ASN A 150 1.24 0.10 6.13
CA ASN A 150 1.52 -0.05 4.71
C ASN A 150 0.53 0.73 3.83
N ILE A 151 -0.75 0.80 4.17
CA ILE A 151 -1.73 1.62 3.46
C ILE A 151 -1.31 3.10 3.51
N MET A 152 -0.98 3.62 4.69
CA MET A 152 -0.52 4.99 4.83
C MET A 152 0.79 5.25 4.09
N PHE A 153 1.72 4.30 4.10
CA PHE A 153 2.96 4.36 3.34
C PHE A 153 2.66 4.44 1.83
N LEU A 154 1.85 3.53 1.28
CA LEU A 154 1.53 3.48 -0.15
C LEU A 154 0.81 4.74 -0.64
N ILE A 155 -0.09 5.34 0.16
CA ILE A 155 -0.71 6.61 -0.20
C ILE A 155 0.33 7.73 -0.29
N LYS A 156 1.32 7.76 0.59
CA LYS A 156 2.41 8.75 0.51
C LYS A 156 3.31 8.53 -0.71
N GLU A 157 3.56 7.26 -1.06
CA GLU A 157 4.33 6.89 -2.26
C GLU A 157 3.67 7.37 -3.56
N THR A 158 2.36 7.61 -3.60
CA THR A 158 1.71 8.17 -4.80
C THR A 158 2.27 9.53 -5.22
N SER A 159 2.93 10.26 -4.32
CA SER A 159 3.55 11.56 -4.63
C SER A 159 4.56 11.51 -5.79
N VAL A 160 5.12 10.34 -6.08
CA VAL A 160 6.04 10.16 -7.22
C VAL A 160 5.33 9.94 -8.55
N PHE A 161 3.99 9.80 -8.58
CA PHE A 161 3.22 9.63 -9.82
C PHE A 161 3.34 10.84 -10.77
N SER A 162 3.58 12.03 -10.21
CA SER A 162 3.89 13.23 -10.99
C SER A 162 5.05 13.06 -11.97
N ALA A 163 5.95 12.13 -11.70
CA ALA A 163 7.12 11.85 -12.56
C ALA A 163 6.76 11.11 -13.87
N VAL A 164 5.56 10.53 -13.96
CA VAL A 164 5.05 9.85 -15.16
C VAL A 164 3.85 10.61 -15.76
N ALA A 165 3.85 11.94 -15.64
CA ALA A 165 2.83 12.83 -16.19
C ALA A 165 1.40 12.51 -15.72
N LEU A 166 1.23 12.02 -14.49
CA LEU A 166 -0.07 11.81 -13.88
C LEU A 166 -0.45 13.06 -13.06
N ALA A 167 -1.64 13.60 -13.30
CA ALA A 167 -2.11 14.81 -12.65
C ALA A 167 -2.62 14.55 -11.20
N ASP A 168 -1.73 14.01 -10.36
CA ASP A 168 -1.94 13.78 -8.93
C ASP A 168 -1.72 15.07 -8.11
N LEU A 169 -1.83 14.98 -6.79
CA LEU A 169 -1.63 16.12 -5.89
C LEU A 169 -0.25 16.78 -6.05
N MET A 170 0.80 15.99 -6.20
CA MET A 170 2.16 16.52 -6.36
C MET A 170 2.34 17.16 -7.74
N PHE A 171 1.73 16.61 -8.78
CA PHE A 171 1.77 17.18 -10.13
C PHE A 171 1.14 18.58 -10.14
N VAL A 172 -0.08 18.71 -9.57
CA VAL A 172 -0.77 20.02 -9.50
C VAL A 172 0.06 21.02 -8.72
N ALA A 173 0.66 20.64 -7.59
CA ALA A 173 1.52 21.55 -6.83
C ALA A 173 2.72 22.02 -7.67
N LYS A 174 3.42 21.11 -8.35
CA LYS A 174 4.58 21.45 -9.21
C LYS A 174 4.18 22.32 -10.40
N ASP A 175 3.04 22.04 -11.01
CA ASP A 175 2.51 22.81 -12.14
C ASP A 175 2.18 24.25 -11.72
N LEU A 176 1.50 24.44 -10.58
CA LEU A 176 1.19 25.78 -10.04
C LEU A 176 2.46 26.56 -9.64
N ILE A 177 3.45 25.89 -9.08
CA ILE A 177 4.76 26.50 -8.80
C ILE A 177 5.43 26.96 -10.09
N GLY A 178 5.43 26.12 -11.10
CA GLY A 178 6.07 26.42 -12.40
C GLY A 178 5.38 27.53 -13.18
N LEU A 179 4.05 27.57 -13.17
CA LEU A 179 3.25 28.53 -13.96
C LEU A 179 3.06 29.89 -13.25
N TYR A 180 2.83 29.88 -11.94
CA TYR A 180 2.42 31.07 -11.20
C TYR A 180 3.44 31.56 -10.19
N TYR A 181 4.55 30.83 -9.99
CA TYR A 181 5.59 31.14 -8.97
C TYR A 181 5.03 31.26 -7.55
N LYS A 182 3.89 30.61 -7.26
CA LYS A 182 3.20 30.63 -5.97
C LYS A 182 3.58 29.41 -5.12
N THR A 183 4.85 29.31 -4.74
CA THR A 183 5.41 28.14 -4.05
C THR A 183 4.78 27.92 -2.68
N GLU A 184 4.62 29.00 -1.88
CA GLU A 184 4.07 28.87 -0.51
C GLU A 184 2.64 28.36 -0.52
N GLU A 185 1.77 28.95 -1.37
CA GLU A 185 0.37 28.58 -1.47
C GLU A 185 0.21 27.12 -2.00
N ALA A 186 0.98 26.78 -3.02
CA ALA A 186 0.93 25.45 -3.61
C ALA A 186 1.38 24.38 -2.61
N LEU A 187 2.51 24.57 -1.92
CA LEU A 187 2.98 23.61 -0.91
C LEU A 187 2.07 23.55 0.32
N PHE A 188 1.53 24.68 0.75
CA PHE A 188 0.56 24.71 1.84
C PHE A 188 -0.67 23.86 1.52
N LEU A 189 -1.27 24.05 0.33
CA LEU A 189 -2.40 23.23 -0.10
C LEU A 189 -2.02 21.76 -0.23
N LEU A 190 -0.86 21.45 -0.80
CA LEU A 190 -0.36 20.08 -0.90
C LEU A 190 -0.33 19.39 0.47
N CYS A 191 0.24 20.06 1.48
CA CYS A 191 0.28 19.55 2.85
C CYS A 191 -1.13 19.33 3.42
N ILE A 192 -2.03 20.31 3.26
CA ILE A 192 -3.41 20.20 3.74
C ILE A 192 -4.13 19.02 3.10
N TYR A 193 -4.02 18.85 1.78
CA TYR A 193 -4.69 17.74 1.09
C TYR A 193 -4.13 16.36 1.48
N TYR A 194 -2.80 16.22 1.66
CA TYR A 194 -2.25 14.98 2.20
C TYR A 194 -2.71 14.72 3.64
N LEU A 195 -2.81 15.75 4.48
CA LEU A 195 -3.38 15.60 5.83
C LEU A 195 -4.84 15.16 5.78
N ILE A 196 -5.67 15.76 4.93
CA ILE A 196 -7.08 15.36 4.74
C ILE A 196 -7.19 13.90 4.30
N LEU A 197 -6.30 13.42 3.44
CA LEU A 197 -6.31 12.02 2.99
C LEU A 197 -5.80 11.06 4.06
N LEU A 198 -4.75 11.40 4.79
CA LEU A 198 -4.05 10.47 5.68
C LEU A 198 -4.58 10.48 7.13
N LEU A 199 -5.04 11.64 7.65
CA LEU A 199 -5.51 11.71 9.04
C LEU A 199 -6.71 10.79 9.33
N PRO A 200 -7.75 10.72 8.48
CA PRO A 200 -8.86 9.79 8.72
C PRO A 200 -8.39 8.33 8.78
N ILE A 201 -7.48 7.95 7.88
CA ILE A 201 -6.92 6.60 7.83
C ILE A 201 -6.10 6.32 9.08
N SER A 202 -5.27 7.26 9.52
CA SER A 202 -4.47 7.15 10.74
C SER A 202 -5.33 7.01 11.99
N ILE A 203 -6.43 7.76 12.08
CA ILE A 203 -7.38 7.67 13.21
C ILE A 203 -8.05 6.29 13.23
N ILE A 204 -8.55 5.83 12.08
CA ILE A 204 -9.16 4.49 11.95
C ILE A 204 -8.16 3.39 12.30
N ALA A 205 -6.91 3.51 11.82
CA ALA A 205 -5.83 2.59 12.13
C ALA A 205 -5.57 2.50 13.64
N SER A 206 -5.39 3.66 14.29
CA SER A 206 -5.14 3.73 15.74
C SER A 206 -6.30 3.15 16.56
N PHE A 207 -7.55 3.35 16.11
CA PHE A 207 -8.72 2.77 16.76
C PHE A 207 -8.76 1.24 16.59
N ALA A 208 -8.50 0.74 15.38
CA ALA A 208 -8.42 -0.69 15.10
C ALA A 208 -7.32 -1.39 15.92
N GLU A 209 -6.14 -0.78 16.01
CA GLU A 209 -5.02 -1.28 16.81
C GLU A 209 -5.37 -1.38 18.30
N ARG A 210 -5.98 -0.33 18.87
CA ARG A 210 -6.40 -0.33 20.27
C ARG A 210 -7.40 -1.46 20.54
N ARG A 211 -8.41 -1.60 19.68
CA ARG A 211 -9.45 -2.62 19.85
C ARG A 211 -8.90 -4.05 19.81
N LEU A 212 -7.92 -4.30 18.92
CA LEU A 212 -7.27 -5.60 18.81
C LEU A 212 -6.37 -5.92 20.00
N ARG A 213 -5.64 -4.92 20.48
CA ARG A 213 -4.80 -5.07 21.68
C ARG A 213 -5.63 -5.47 22.90
N TYR A 214 -6.80 -4.85 23.09
CA TYR A 214 -7.73 -5.24 24.17
C TYR A 214 -8.26 -6.68 24.01
N ALA A 215 -8.53 -7.12 22.77
CA ALA A 215 -9.02 -8.47 22.51
C ALA A 215 -7.95 -9.56 22.74
N GLN A 216 -6.66 -9.25 22.57
CA GLN A 216 -5.57 -10.22 22.71
C GLN A 216 -4.97 -10.29 24.13
N PHE A 217 -4.92 -9.20 24.87
CA PHE A 217 -4.17 -9.12 26.12
C PHE A 217 -5.05 -8.89 27.38
N GLY A 218 -6.37 -8.77 27.23
CA GLY A 218 -7.23 -8.43 28.36
C GLY A 218 -6.89 -7.04 28.92
N SER A 219 -7.85 -6.39 29.57
CA SER A 219 -7.60 -5.13 30.27
C SER A 219 -6.62 -5.32 31.43
N ASN A 220 -5.40 -4.85 31.28
CA ASN A 220 -4.56 -4.39 32.38
C ASN A 220 -4.48 -2.88 32.38
#